data_17bf7399a720ca69b336091470933cf6
#
_entry.id   17bf7399a720ca69b336091470933cf6
#
_cell.length_a   1.000
_cell.length_b   1.000
_cell.length_c   1.000
_cell.angle_alpha   90.00
_cell.angle_beta   90.00
_cell.angle_gamma   90.00
#
_symmetry.space_group_name_H-M   'P 1'
#
loop_
_entity.id
_entity.type
_entity.pdbx_description
1 polymer ?
#
loop_
_entity_poly.entity_id
_entity_poly.type
_entity_poly.pdbx_seq_one_letter_code
_entity_poly.pdbx_strand_id
1 'polypeptide(L)'
;MCIRDRVGMACLKAGIHVLIEKPIAANEQEARELIAAAEQAGRLLQVGHIERFNPAFRELLNVVANEEVMILEGRRHSPHADRANDVSVVLDLMIHDIDLVLELAGAPVVGFAAAGGRSAEGPIDYVTATLNFANGVAASLTASKMSHRKVRCLSAHCRDSLVEADFLDRNLRIHRRAHESYSATRGELLYRHDGFIEEVSITPTEPLYAELEHFLQCVRGAAKPAVDGLQASRALRLADLIEQAVEQPHQSLQQLNTPL
;
A
#
# COMPACT_ATOMS: atom_id res chain seq x y z
N MET A 1 21.57 7.11 -9.48
CA MET A 1 20.49 7.13 -10.51
C MET A 1 20.29 5.72 -11.04
N CYS A 2 19.13 5.12 -10.79
CA CYS A 2 18.75 3.81 -11.30
C CYS A 2 18.62 3.88 -12.85
N ILE A 3 18.72 2.76 -13.55
CA ILE A 3 18.57 2.77 -15.01
C ILE A 3 17.17 3.25 -15.44
N ARG A 4 16.15 2.95 -14.63
CA ARG A 4 14.75 3.36 -14.86
C ARG A 4 14.59 4.86 -14.89
N ASP A 5 15.17 5.59 -13.93
CA ASP A 5 15.06 7.05 -13.80
C ASP A 5 15.71 7.75 -15.00
N ARG A 6 16.87 7.24 -15.46
CA ARG A 6 17.56 7.78 -16.63
C ARG A 6 16.76 7.60 -17.91
N VAL A 7 16.17 6.42 -18.09
CA VAL A 7 15.33 6.14 -19.27
C VAL A 7 14.04 6.98 -19.21
N GLY A 8 13.38 7.04 -18.04
CA GLY A 8 12.18 7.86 -17.83
C GLY A 8 12.45 9.34 -18.11
N MET A 9 13.56 9.88 -17.58
CA MET A 9 13.99 11.26 -17.83
C MET A 9 14.24 11.54 -19.32
N ALA A 10 14.89 10.61 -20.02
CA ALA A 10 15.14 10.74 -21.46
C ALA A 10 13.83 10.75 -22.27
N CYS A 11 12.88 9.87 -21.92
CA CYS A 11 11.56 9.82 -22.56
C CYS A 11 10.77 11.12 -22.33
N LEU A 12 10.75 11.63 -21.09
CA LEU A 12 10.06 12.88 -20.77
C LEU A 12 10.64 14.06 -21.54
N LYS A 13 11.97 14.18 -21.59
CA LYS A 13 12.66 15.20 -22.39
C LYS A 13 12.40 15.09 -23.88
N ALA A 14 12.14 13.88 -24.37
CA ALA A 14 11.73 13.64 -25.75
C ALA A 14 10.23 13.87 -26.00
N GLY A 15 9.48 14.33 -24.99
CA GLY A 15 8.05 14.61 -25.10
C GLY A 15 7.17 13.35 -25.10
N ILE A 16 7.64 12.26 -24.50
CA ILE A 16 6.93 10.98 -24.42
C ILE A 16 6.27 10.81 -23.04
N HIS A 17 5.03 10.35 -22.98
CA HIS A 17 4.37 9.95 -21.74
C HIS A 17 5.02 8.70 -21.15
N VAL A 18 5.16 8.63 -19.83
CA VAL A 18 5.93 7.58 -19.16
C VAL A 18 5.08 6.87 -18.11
N LEU A 19 5.06 5.53 -18.21
CA LEU A 19 4.72 4.63 -17.11
C LEU A 19 6.04 4.01 -16.61
N ILE A 20 6.39 4.25 -15.36
CA ILE A 20 7.63 3.76 -14.75
C ILE A 20 7.31 2.79 -13.61
N GLU A 21 8.04 1.68 -13.52
CA GLU A 21 7.89 0.72 -12.42
C GLU A 21 8.34 1.29 -11.06
N LYS A 22 7.69 0.83 -10.00
CA LYS A 22 8.07 1.17 -8.62
C LYS A 22 9.47 0.61 -8.25
N PRO A 23 10.19 1.26 -7.35
CA PRO A 23 9.98 2.63 -6.89
C PRO A 23 10.22 3.65 -8.02
N ILE A 24 9.56 4.80 -7.94
CA ILE A 24 9.66 5.87 -8.96
C ILE A 24 11.11 6.27 -9.26
N ALA A 25 11.96 6.28 -8.23
CA ALA A 25 13.38 6.63 -8.30
C ALA A 25 14.15 5.91 -7.18
N ALA A 26 15.47 6.11 -7.11
CA ALA A 26 16.30 5.57 -6.04
C ALA A 26 16.19 6.38 -4.74
N ASN A 27 15.79 7.65 -4.82
CA ASN A 27 15.62 8.56 -3.68
C ASN A 27 14.64 9.69 -4.02
N GLU A 28 14.24 10.45 -3.00
CA GLU A 28 13.27 11.54 -3.13
C GLU A 28 13.74 12.66 -4.09
N GLN A 29 15.03 12.98 -4.12
CA GLN A 29 15.56 14.02 -5.00
C GLN A 29 15.41 13.64 -6.48
N GLU A 30 15.76 12.43 -6.85
CA GLU A 30 15.58 11.90 -8.20
C GLU A 30 14.10 11.80 -8.61
N ALA A 31 13.22 11.46 -7.65
CA ALA A 31 11.78 11.47 -7.87
C ALA A 31 11.26 12.88 -8.20
N ARG A 32 11.70 13.90 -7.45
CA ARG A 32 11.34 15.30 -7.72
C ARG A 32 11.83 15.77 -9.09
N GLU A 33 13.02 15.37 -9.50
CA GLU A 33 13.56 15.71 -10.83
C GLU A 33 12.73 15.11 -11.96
N LEU A 34 12.28 13.85 -11.80
CA LEU A 34 11.38 13.20 -12.76
C LEU A 34 10.01 13.89 -12.84
N ILE A 35 9.44 14.25 -11.70
CA ILE A 35 8.15 14.95 -11.61
C ILE A 35 8.27 16.32 -12.32
N ALA A 36 9.29 17.10 -11.99
CA ALA A 36 9.52 18.39 -12.62
C ALA A 36 9.74 18.30 -14.14
N ALA A 37 10.44 17.26 -14.60
CA ALA A 37 10.63 17.01 -16.03
C ALA A 37 9.31 16.66 -16.74
N ALA A 38 8.45 15.89 -16.10
CA ALA A 38 7.13 15.57 -16.64
C ALA A 38 6.24 16.82 -16.77
N GLU A 39 6.23 17.66 -15.73
CA GLU A 39 5.50 18.94 -15.73
C GLU A 39 6.01 19.89 -16.81
N GLN A 40 7.33 20.08 -16.89
CA GLN A 40 7.95 20.95 -17.90
C GLN A 40 7.68 20.49 -19.34
N ALA A 41 7.67 19.17 -19.55
CA ALA A 41 7.37 18.59 -20.85
C ALA A 41 5.86 18.55 -21.18
N GLY A 42 4.98 18.80 -20.21
CA GLY A 42 3.54 18.61 -20.35
C GLY A 42 3.19 17.15 -20.67
N ARG A 43 3.89 16.19 -20.04
CA ARG A 43 3.73 14.76 -20.26
C ARG A 43 3.30 14.05 -18.99
N LEU A 44 2.52 12.98 -19.17
CA LEU A 44 2.09 12.13 -18.09
C LEU A 44 3.27 11.33 -17.53
N LEU A 45 3.35 11.29 -16.21
CA LEU A 45 4.17 10.36 -15.45
C LEU A 45 3.24 9.57 -14.54
N GLN A 46 3.08 8.28 -14.81
CA GLN A 46 2.38 7.32 -13.96
C GLN A 46 3.40 6.33 -13.39
N VAL A 47 3.20 5.92 -12.14
CA VAL A 47 4.09 4.96 -11.48
C VAL A 47 3.38 3.63 -11.30
N GLY A 48 4.09 2.54 -11.61
CA GLY A 48 3.60 1.18 -11.65
C GLY A 48 3.41 0.57 -10.26
N HIS A 49 2.50 1.13 -9.46
CA HIS A 49 2.01 0.50 -8.25
C HIS A 49 0.86 -0.45 -8.62
N ILE A 50 1.23 -1.59 -9.19
CA ILE A 50 0.32 -2.57 -9.79
C ILE A 50 -0.81 -3.02 -8.86
N GLU A 51 -0.59 -3.04 -7.53
CA GLU A 51 -1.62 -3.46 -6.57
C GLU A 51 -2.82 -2.49 -6.54
N ARG A 52 -2.69 -1.24 -7.01
CA ARG A 52 -3.83 -0.32 -7.23
C ARG A 52 -4.82 -0.83 -8.27
N PHE A 53 -4.36 -1.73 -9.15
CA PHE A 53 -5.16 -2.36 -10.21
C PHE A 53 -5.58 -3.79 -9.84
N ASN A 54 -5.18 -4.27 -8.66
CA ASN A 54 -5.67 -5.54 -8.14
C ASN A 54 -7.19 -5.44 -7.89
N PRO A 55 -8.01 -6.34 -8.46
CA PRO A 55 -9.46 -6.22 -8.35
C PRO A 55 -9.95 -6.32 -6.89
N ALA A 56 -9.26 -7.06 -6.02
CA ALA A 56 -9.60 -7.10 -4.59
C ALA A 56 -9.37 -5.74 -3.91
N PHE A 57 -8.30 -5.01 -4.27
CA PHE A 57 -8.06 -3.67 -3.74
C PHE A 57 -9.08 -2.65 -4.25
N ARG A 58 -9.43 -2.71 -5.52
CA ARG A 58 -10.44 -1.81 -6.09
C ARG A 58 -11.80 -2.01 -5.43
N GLU A 59 -12.15 -3.26 -5.15
CA GLU A 59 -13.39 -3.56 -4.45
C GLU A 59 -13.33 -3.16 -2.97
N LEU A 60 -12.17 -3.34 -2.31
CA LEU A 60 -11.94 -2.80 -0.96
C LEU A 60 -12.19 -1.29 -0.91
N LEU A 61 -11.64 -0.52 -1.86
CA LEU A 61 -11.89 0.92 -1.96
C LEU A 61 -13.38 1.26 -2.10
N ASN A 62 -14.11 0.51 -2.94
CA ASN A 62 -15.55 0.71 -3.14
C ASN A 62 -16.34 0.47 -1.83
N VAL A 63 -16.00 -0.60 -1.12
CA VAL A 63 -16.68 -0.96 0.14
C VAL A 63 -16.41 0.09 1.22
N VAL A 64 -15.15 0.49 1.41
CA VAL A 64 -14.79 1.44 2.48
C VAL A 64 -15.11 2.90 2.16
N ALA A 65 -15.48 3.24 0.91
CA ALA A 65 -15.79 4.61 0.51
C ALA A 65 -16.91 5.27 1.34
N ASN A 66 -17.80 4.47 1.92
CA ASN A 66 -18.90 4.93 2.77
C ASN A 66 -18.77 4.46 4.23
N GLU A 67 -17.61 3.94 4.61
CA GLU A 67 -17.33 3.43 5.95
C GLU A 67 -16.37 4.37 6.69
N GLU A 68 -16.44 4.41 8.01
CA GLU A 68 -15.45 5.12 8.83
C GLU A 68 -14.30 4.17 9.14
N VAL A 69 -13.23 4.25 8.36
CA VAL A 69 -12.01 3.45 8.57
C VAL A 69 -11.28 3.94 9.81
N MET A 70 -10.93 3.05 10.72
CA MET A 70 -10.20 3.33 11.95
C MET A 70 -8.79 2.74 11.95
N ILE A 71 -8.65 1.48 11.49
CA ILE A 71 -7.36 0.79 11.47
C ILE A 71 -7.19 0.09 10.12
N LEU A 72 -5.98 0.14 9.59
CA LEU A 72 -5.55 -0.59 8.41
C LEU A 72 -4.44 -1.58 8.79
N GLU A 73 -4.53 -2.82 8.35
CA GLU A 73 -3.51 -3.83 8.62
C GLU A 73 -3.06 -4.50 7.32
N GLY A 74 -1.78 -4.31 6.97
CA GLY A 74 -1.16 -4.90 5.78
C GLY A 74 -0.13 -5.98 6.15
N ARG A 75 -0.21 -7.13 5.47
CA ARG A 75 0.78 -8.22 5.62
C ARG A 75 1.24 -8.68 4.25
N ARG A 76 2.56 -8.57 4.03
CA ARG A 76 3.18 -8.99 2.76
C ARG A 76 4.41 -9.83 3.03
N HIS A 77 4.23 -11.14 2.88
CA HIS A 77 5.30 -12.10 3.11
C HIS A 77 5.65 -12.84 1.82
N SER A 78 6.93 -13.15 1.68
CA SER A 78 7.46 -13.96 0.57
C SER A 78 8.43 -14.99 1.11
N PRO A 79 8.53 -16.18 0.53
CA PRO A 79 9.65 -17.07 0.78
C PRO A 79 10.96 -16.39 0.37
N HIS A 80 12.03 -16.76 1.06
CA HIS A 80 13.38 -16.35 0.68
C HIS A 80 13.65 -16.81 -0.76
N ALA A 81 13.97 -15.88 -1.64
CA ALA A 81 14.25 -16.19 -3.04
C ALA A 81 15.66 -15.70 -3.38
N ASP A 82 16.49 -16.58 -3.94
CA ASP A 82 17.88 -16.31 -4.30
C ASP A 82 18.10 -15.11 -5.25
N ARG A 83 17.03 -14.65 -5.91
CA ARG A 83 17.11 -13.60 -6.95
C ARG A 83 16.85 -12.16 -6.45
N ALA A 84 16.48 -11.96 -5.20
CA ALA A 84 16.06 -10.64 -4.69
C ALA A 84 16.83 -10.19 -3.43
N ASN A 85 18.05 -10.72 -3.24
CA ASN A 85 18.82 -10.46 -2.02
C ASN A 85 19.46 -9.06 -1.94
N ASP A 86 19.42 -8.27 -3.03
CA ASP A 86 20.11 -6.98 -3.08
C ASP A 86 19.21 -5.80 -2.71
N VAL A 87 17.89 -6.02 -2.51
CA VAL A 87 16.91 -4.98 -2.20
C VAL A 87 16.22 -5.26 -0.89
N SER A 88 16.07 -4.24 -0.05
CA SER A 88 15.38 -4.39 1.23
C SER A 88 13.92 -4.82 1.06
N VAL A 89 13.40 -5.48 2.08
CA VAL A 89 11.98 -5.88 2.12
C VAL A 89 11.04 -4.67 2.09
N VAL A 90 11.50 -3.50 2.53
CA VAL A 90 10.71 -2.27 2.52
C VAL A 90 10.46 -1.81 1.08
N LEU A 91 11.51 -1.63 0.29
CA LEU A 91 11.43 -1.17 -1.10
C LEU A 91 10.92 -2.26 -2.07
N ASP A 92 11.12 -3.54 -1.73
CA ASP A 92 10.65 -4.64 -2.56
C ASP A 92 9.19 -4.99 -2.31
N LEU A 93 8.81 -5.17 -1.04
CA LEU A 93 7.49 -5.67 -0.63
C LEU A 93 6.64 -4.60 0.05
N MET A 94 7.11 -3.97 1.14
CA MET A 94 6.28 -3.09 1.96
C MET A 94 5.80 -1.84 1.23
N ILE A 95 6.55 -1.33 0.26
CA ILE A 95 6.19 -0.13 -0.52
C ILE A 95 4.84 -0.26 -1.23
N HIS A 96 4.44 -1.49 -1.60
CA HIS A 96 3.11 -1.74 -2.14
C HIS A 96 2.03 -1.45 -1.10
N ASP A 97 2.19 -1.96 0.12
CA ASP A 97 1.21 -1.77 1.18
C ASP A 97 1.24 -0.35 1.74
N ILE A 98 2.40 0.30 1.75
CA ILE A 98 2.53 1.75 2.04
C ILE A 98 1.65 2.55 1.07
N ASP A 99 1.78 2.32 -0.23
CA ASP A 99 0.98 3.01 -1.24
C ASP A 99 -0.52 2.78 -1.03
N LEU A 100 -0.94 1.53 -0.77
CA LEU A 100 -2.34 1.20 -0.54
C LEU A 100 -2.93 1.86 0.71
N VAL A 101 -2.20 1.88 1.83
CA VAL A 101 -2.72 2.51 3.06
C VAL A 101 -2.72 4.04 2.98
N LEU A 102 -1.79 4.66 2.25
CA LEU A 102 -1.82 6.09 1.97
C LEU A 102 -3.08 6.49 1.20
N GLU A 103 -3.51 5.66 0.24
CA GLU A 103 -4.75 5.88 -0.49
C GLU A 103 -5.99 5.68 0.39
N LEU A 104 -6.06 4.57 1.10
CA LEU A 104 -7.21 4.23 1.94
C LEU A 104 -7.42 5.22 3.09
N ALA A 105 -6.34 5.67 3.72
CA ALA A 105 -6.42 6.64 4.80
C ALA A 105 -6.82 8.04 4.29
N GLY A 106 -6.46 8.41 3.08
CA GLY A 106 -6.80 9.69 2.46
C GLY A 106 -6.32 10.91 3.23
N ALA A 107 -5.33 10.77 4.12
CA ALA A 107 -4.81 11.80 4.99
C ALA A 107 -3.28 11.72 5.11
N PRO A 108 -2.60 12.83 5.46
CA PRO A 108 -1.17 12.82 5.68
C PRO A 108 -0.76 11.94 6.88
N VAL A 109 0.38 11.26 6.75
CA VAL A 109 1.05 10.59 7.88
C VAL A 109 1.69 11.65 8.76
N VAL A 110 1.39 11.64 10.06
CA VAL A 110 1.91 12.59 11.06
C VAL A 110 2.90 11.95 12.03
N GLY A 111 3.01 10.63 12.05
CA GLY A 111 3.97 9.91 12.86
C GLY A 111 4.05 8.45 12.47
N PHE A 112 5.20 7.83 12.76
CA PHE A 112 5.40 6.40 12.52
C PHE A 112 6.39 5.83 13.53
N ALA A 113 6.35 4.51 13.69
CA ALA A 113 7.39 3.72 14.36
C ALA A 113 7.69 2.48 13.50
N ALA A 114 8.93 2.01 13.52
CA ALA A 114 9.31 0.82 12.79
C ALA A 114 10.32 -0.02 13.59
N ALA A 115 10.20 -1.34 13.45
CA ALA A 115 11.14 -2.31 14.00
C ALA A 115 11.36 -3.43 12.97
N GLY A 116 12.58 -3.91 12.86
CA GLY A 116 12.92 -4.93 11.89
C GLY A 116 14.41 -5.28 11.93
N GLY A 117 14.88 -5.97 10.93
CA GLY A 117 16.29 -6.36 10.87
C GLY A 117 16.63 -7.23 9.68
N ARG A 118 17.73 -7.96 9.85
CA ARG A 118 18.33 -8.87 8.88
C ARG A 118 18.49 -10.25 9.52
N SER A 119 18.01 -11.28 8.85
CA SER A 119 18.23 -12.67 9.31
C SER A 119 19.62 -13.20 8.97
N ALA A 120 20.28 -12.58 7.97
CA ALA A 120 21.64 -12.88 7.52
C ALA A 120 22.36 -11.60 7.08
N GLU A 121 23.57 -11.70 6.59
CA GLU A 121 24.25 -10.58 5.93
C GLU A 121 23.46 -10.13 4.69
N GLY A 122 23.27 -8.82 4.54
CA GLY A 122 22.52 -8.24 3.41
C GLY A 122 21.55 -7.13 3.81
N PRO A 123 20.61 -6.79 2.95
CA PRO A 123 19.60 -5.79 3.22
C PRO A 123 18.57 -6.26 4.28
N ILE A 124 17.78 -5.33 4.81
CA ILE A 124 16.66 -5.62 5.72
C ILE A 124 15.70 -6.62 5.05
N ASP A 125 15.36 -7.71 5.73
CA ASP A 125 14.55 -8.81 5.21
C ASP A 125 13.24 -9.07 6.00
N TYR A 126 13.06 -8.41 7.16
CA TYR A 126 11.79 -8.34 7.87
C TYR A 126 11.60 -6.98 8.54
N VAL A 127 10.38 -6.48 8.53
CA VAL A 127 10.03 -5.20 9.13
C VAL A 127 8.54 -5.17 9.53
N THR A 128 8.27 -4.52 10.66
CA THR A 128 6.94 -4.09 11.07
C THR A 128 6.97 -2.59 11.27
N ALA A 129 5.99 -1.88 10.73
CA ALA A 129 5.83 -0.44 10.88
C ALA A 129 4.40 -0.11 11.31
N THR A 130 4.27 0.90 12.18
CA THR A 130 2.98 1.52 12.54
C THR A 130 2.97 2.95 12.06
N LEU A 131 1.83 3.39 11.50
CA LEU A 131 1.64 4.73 10.95
C LEU A 131 0.45 5.39 11.65
N ASN A 132 0.56 6.68 11.92
CA ASN A 132 -0.53 7.50 12.41
C ASN A 132 -0.87 8.57 11.39
N PHE A 133 -2.14 8.68 11.03
CA PHE A 133 -2.62 9.65 10.06
C PHE A 133 -3.28 10.85 10.74
N ALA A 134 -3.28 12.01 10.07
CA ALA A 134 -3.82 13.26 10.62
C ALA A 134 -5.32 13.19 10.93
N ASN A 135 -6.06 12.31 10.28
CA ASN A 135 -7.49 12.08 10.52
C ASN A 135 -7.78 11.04 11.61
N GLY A 136 -6.77 10.55 12.32
CA GLY A 136 -6.91 9.58 13.41
C GLY A 136 -6.85 8.12 12.99
N VAL A 137 -6.79 7.82 11.68
CA VAL A 137 -6.56 6.46 11.19
C VAL A 137 -5.18 5.98 11.62
N ALA A 138 -5.08 4.73 12.06
CA ALA A 138 -3.81 4.05 12.33
C ALA A 138 -3.58 2.94 11.30
N ALA A 139 -2.31 2.68 10.95
CA ALA A 139 -1.99 1.51 10.13
C ALA A 139 -0.86 0.69 10.76
N SER A 140 -0.93 -0.63 10.56
CA SER A 140 0.13 -1.58 10.91
C SER A 140 0.52 -2.38 9.67
N LEU A 141 1.79 -2.33 9.30
CA LEU A 141 2.33 -3.01 8.11
C LEU A 141 3.41 -3.97 8.51
N THR A 142 3.37 -5.20 8.00
CA THR A 142 4.40 -6.20 8.21
C THR A 142 4.84 -6.79 6.87
N ALA A 143 6.14 -6.68 6.58
CA ALA A 143 6.76 -7.30 5.42
C ALA A 143 7.88 -8.23 5.83
N SER A 144 7.98 -9.39 5.19
CA SER A 144 9.01 -10.38 5.49
C SER A 144 9.37 -11.23 4.28
N LYS A 145 10.66 -11.45 4.08
CA LYS A 145 11.23 -12.43 3.13
C LYS A 145 11.57 -13.77 3.81
N MET A 146 11.27 -13.92 5.11
CA MET A 146 11.58 -15.11 5.91
C MET A 146 10.42 -16.12 5.97
N SER A 147 9.34 -15.87 5.29
CA SER A 147 8.15 -16.73 5.32
C SER A 147 8.32 -17.99 4.47
N HIS A 148 7.65 -19.09 4.87
CA HIS A 148 7.59 -20.30 4.05
C HIS A 148 6.48 -20.26 2.98
N ARG A 149 5.61 -19.25 3.01
CA ARG A 149 4.53 -19.06 2.04
C ARG A 149 4.38 -17.58 1.66
N LYS A 150 3.82 -17.33 0.48
CA LYS A 150 3.40 -15.97 0.11
C LYS A 150 2.17 -15.59 0.89
N VAL A 151 2.13 -14.33 1.38
CA VAL A 151 0.96 -13.68 1.98
C VAL A 151 0.89 -12.29 1.39
N ARG A 152 -0.28 -11.89 0.94
CA ARG A 152 -0.56 -10.52 0.46
C ARG A 152 -1.99 -10.18 0.85
N CYS A 153 -2.17 -9.62 2.00
CA CYS A 153 -3.50 -9.24 2.50
C CYS A 153 -3.49 -7.86 3.13
N LEU A 154 -4.65 -7.22 3.06
CA LEU A 154 -4.91 -5.95 3.71
C LEU A 154 -6.30 -5.99 4.30
N SER A 155 -6.41 -5.57 5.57
CA SER A 155 -7.67 -5.49 6.30
C SER A 155 -7.96 -4.05 6.68
N ALA A 156 -9.21 -3.63 6.53
CA ALA A 156 -9.72 -2.34 6.99
C ALA A 156 -10.73 -2.58 8.12
N HIS A 157 -10.38 -2.14 9.32
CA HIS A 157 -11.27 -2.12 10.46
C HIS A 157 -12.07 -0.82 10.42
N CYS A 158 -13.33 -0.94 10.11
CA CYS A 158 -14.27 0.16 10.09
C CYS A 158 -15.08 0.18 11.40
N ARG A 159 -15.87 1.22 11.64
CA ARG A 159 -16.69 1.33 12.85
C ARG A 159 -17.61 0.12 13.04
N ASP A 160 -18.27 -0.33 11.99
CA ASP A 160 -19.31 -1.37 12.05
C ASP A 160 -18.98 -2.62 11.23
N SER A 161 -17.81 -2.68 10.62
CA SER A 161 -17.38 -3.79 9.78
C SER A 161 -15.87 -4.02 9.83
N LEU A 162 -15.45 -5.25 9.49
CA LEU A 162 -14.09 -5.58 9.14
C LEU A 162 -14.08 -6.06 7.69
N VAL A 163 -13.28 -5.42 6.84
CA VAL A 163 -13.14 -5.78 5.43
C VAL A 163 -11.76 -6.37 5.21
N GLU A 164 -11.69 -7.61 4.75
CA GLU A 164 -10.44 -8.34 4.51
C GLU A 164 -10.26 -8.62 3.01
N ALA A 165 -9.17 -8.15 2.44
CA ALA A 165 -8.78 -8.41 1.06
C ALA A 165 -7.58 -9.35 0.99
N ASP A 166 -7.68 -10.44 0.24
CA ASP A 166 -6.55 -11.29 -0.16
C ASP A 166 -6.22 -11.00 -1.63
N PHE A 167 -5.01 -10.48 -1.86
CA PHE A 167 -4.56 -10.07 -3.20
C PHE A 167 -4.01 -11.23 -4.04
N LEU A 168 -3.66 -12.37 -3.41
CA LEU A 168 -3.25 -13.57 -4.11
C LEU A 168 -4.45 -14.31 -4.69
N ASP A 169 -5.42 -14.56 -3.82
CA ASP A 169 -6.65 -15.28 -4.18
C ASP A 169 -7.69 -14.34 -4.81
N ARG A 170 -7.43 -13.03 -4.78
CA ARG A 170 -8.31 -11.98 -5.32
C ARG A 170 -9.71 -12.09 -4.76
N ASN A 171 -9.82 -12.23 -3.45
CA ASN A 171 -11.09 -12.28 -2.74
C ASN A 171 -11.23 -11.16 -1.72
N LEU A 172 -12.48 -10.86 -1.35
CA LEU A 172 -12.84 -9.87 -0.35
C LEU A 172 -13.93 -10.45 0.54
N ARG A 173 -13.73 -10.29 1.86
CA ARG A 173 -14.72 -10.67 2.87
C ARG A 173 -15.07 -9.47 3.73
N ILE A 174 -16.37 -9.33 4.01
CA ILE A 174 -16.88 -8.30 4.90
C ILE A 174 -17.50 -8.98 6.10
N HIS A 175 -16.92 -8.75 7.27
CA HIS A 175 -17.46 -9.20 8.55
C HIS A 175 -18.31 -8.09 9.14
N ARG A 176 -19.61 -8.31 9.28
CA ARG A 176 -20.54 -7.36 9.88
C ARG A 176 -21.06 -7.87 11.21
N ARG A 177 -21.28 -6.94 12.14
CA ARG A 177 -21.99 -7.25 13.37
C ARG A 177 -23.46 -7.42 13.03
N ALA A 178 -24.05 -8.56 13.45
CA ALA A 178 -25.49 -8.68 13.53
C ALA A 178 -26.00 -8.05 14.83
N HIS A 179 -27.29 -7.79 14.91
CA HIS A 179 -27.91 -7.22 16.11
C HIS A 179 -27.67 -8.13 17.33
N GLU A 180 -27.23 -7.52 18.42
CA GLU A 180 -27.18 -8.17 19.72
C GLU A 180 -28.61 -8.50 20.16
N SER A 181 -28.91 -9.76 20.34
CA SER A 181 -30.19 -10.17 20.89
C SER A 181 -29.99 -10.82 22.27
N TYR A 182 -30.67 -10.26 23.26
CA TYR A 182 -30.77 -10.88 24.57
C TYR A 182 -32.03 -11.77 24.57
N SER A 183 -31.88 -13.06 24.72
CA SER A 183 -33.01 -13.93 24.99
C SER A 183 -32.94 -14.50 26.41
N ALA A 184 -33.95 -14.25 27.21
CA ALA A 184 -34.10 -14.85 28.51
C ALA A 184 -34.97 -16.12 28.36
N THR A 185 -34.36 -17.29 28.46
CA THR A 185 -35.09 -18.56 28.47
C THR A 185 -34.77 -19.28 29.77
N ARG A 186 -35.79 -19.54 30.59
CA ARG A 186 -35.72 -20.29 31.86
C ARG A 186 -34.75 -19.74 32.91
N GLY A 187 -34.60 -18.40 33.02
CA GLY A 187 -33.79 -17.78 34.06
C GLY A 187 -32.28 -17.69 33.74
N GLU A 188 -31.84 -18.12 32.56
CA GLU A 188 -30.50 -17.92 32.06
C GLU A 188 -30.52 -16.83 30.99
N LEU A 189 -29.64 -15.80 31.15
CA LEU A 189 -29.35 -14.80 30.14
C LEU A 189 -28.43 -15.44 29.11
N LEU A 190 -28.96 -15.80 27.95
CA LEU A 190 -28.17 -16.20 26.79
C LEU A 190 -27.84 -14.95 25.98
N TYR A 191 -26.56 -14.59 26.03
CA TYR A 191 -25.98 -13.58 25.11
C TYR A 191 -25.67 -14.26 23.79
N ARG A 192 -26.34 -13.87 22.73
CA ARG A 192 -26.06 -14.35 21.38
C ARG A 192 -25.47 -13.20 20.57
N HIS A 193 -24.24 -13.40 20.12
CA HIS A 193 -23.54 -12.52 19.19
C HIS A 193 -23.58 -13.17 17.81
N ASP A 194 -24.51 -12.73 16.97
CA ASP A 194 -24.59 -13.21 15.61
C ASP A 194 -23.79 -12.26 14.71
N GLY A 195 -22.73 -12.77 14.06
CA GLY A 195 -22.01 -12.09 12.99
C GLY A 195 -22.28 -12.81 11.67
N PHE A 196 -22.24 -12.11 10.57
CA PHE A 196 -22.27 -12.74 9.26
C PHE A 196 -21.10 -12.26 8.40
N ILE A 197 -20.67 -13.14 7.49
CA ILE A 197 -19.56 -12.89 6.56
C ILE A 197 -20.17 -12.82 5.17
N GLU A 198 -19.97 -11.70 4.50
CA GLU A 198 -20.29 -11.52 3.09
C GLU A 198 -19.02 -11.83 2.28
N GLU A 199 -19.10 -12.75 1.34
CA GLU A 199 -18.07 -12.95 0.33
C GLU A 199 -18.44 -12.13 -0.90
N VAL A 200 -17.56 -11.18 -1.26
CA VAL A 200 -17.81 -10.28 -2.40
C VAL A 200 -17.33 -10.97 -3.68
N SER A 201 -18.23 -11.08 -4.65
CA SER A 201 -17.89 -11.62 -5.97
C SER A 201 -17.07 -10.59 -6.75
N ILE A 202 -15.81 -10.90 -6.99
CA ILE A 202 -14.87 -10.04 -7.71
C ILE A 202 -14.75 -10.52 -9.16
N THR A 203 -14.94 -9.61 -10.11
CA THR A 203 -14.69 -9.92 -11.53
C THR A 203 -13.19 -10.08 -11.76
N PRO A 204 -12.71 -11.25 -12.22
CA PRO A 204 -11.31 -11.47 -12.47
C PRO A 204 -10.77 -10.51 -13.53
N THR A 205 -9.79 -9.72 -13.17
CA THR A 205 -9.07 -8.83 -14.08
C THR A 205 -7.57 -9.00 -13.83
N GLU A 206 -6.80 -9.07 -14.90
CA GLU A 206 -5.34 -9.12 -14.77
C GLU A 206 -4.82 -7.71 -14.41
N PRO A 207 -4.15 -7.52 -13.26
CA PRO A 207 -3.75 -6.18 -12.80
C PRO A 207 -2.84 -5.45 -13.78
N LEU A 208 -1.87 -6.13 -14.39
CA LEU A 208 -0.96 -5.51 -15.36
C LEU A 208 -1.71 -5.03 -16.61
N TYR A 209 -2.67 -5.82 -17.09
CA TYR A 209 -3.51 -5.41 -18.23
C TYR A 209 -4.32 -4.15 -17.87
N ALA A 210 -4.96 -4.14 -16.70
CA ALA A 210 -5.76 -3.01 -16.24
C ALA A 210 -4.90 -1.74 -16.04
N GLU A 211 -3.67 -1.88 -15.56
CA GLU A 211 -2.73 -0.78 -15.42
C GLU A 211 -2.33 -0.17 -16.76
N LEU A 212 -1.96 -1.00 -17.73
CA LEU A 212 -1.57 -0.55 -19.07
C LEU A 212 -2.75 0.10 -19.82
N GLU A 213 -3.94 -0.50 -19.72
CA GLU A 213 -5.15 0.08 -20.30
C GLU A 213 -5.48 1.44 -19.67
N HIS A 214 -5.40 1.53 -18.34
CA HIS A 214 -5.61 2.78 -17.63
C HIS A 214 -4.61 3.86 -18.04
N PHE A 215 -3.32 3.51 -18.16
CA PHE A 215 -2.31 4.45 -18.65
C PHE A 215 -2.65 4.96 -20.06
N LEU A 216 -3.09 4.11 -20.96
CA LEU A 216 -3.53 4.53 -22.30
C LEU A 216 -4.76 5.46 -22.25
N GLN A 217 -5.70 5.22 -21.32
CA GLN A 217 -6.83 6.12 -21.09
C GLN A 217 -6.36 7.49 -20.58
N CYS A 218 -5.37 7.53 -19.68
CA CYS A 218 -4.76 8.77 -19.22
C CYS A 218 -4.08 9.54 -20.37
N VAL A 219 -3.32 8.85 -21.22
CA VAL A 219 -2.68 9.45 -22.40
C VAL A 219 -3.71 10.05 -23.37
N ARG A 220 -4.88 9.45 -23.50
CA ARG A 220 -6.01 9.94 -24.32
C ARG A 220 -6.82 11.05 -23.64
N GLY A 221 -6.49 11.42 -22.41
CA GLY A 221 -7.22 12.42 -21.64
C GLY A 221 -8.56 11.94 -21.06
N ALA A 222 -8.84 10.64 -21.12
CA ALA A 222 -10.08 10.04 -20.62
C ALA A 222 -10.03 9.72 -19.10
N ALA A 223 -8.84 9.66 -18.51
CA ALA A 223 -8.63 9.40 -17.08
C ALA A 223 -7.45 10.23 -16.54
N LYS A 224 -7.32 10.26 -15.21
CA LYS A 224 -6.12 10.77 -14.52
C LYS A 224 -5.28 9.59 -14.04
N PRO A 225 -3.94 9.73 -13.94
CA PRO A 225 -3.08 8.67 -13.38
C PRO A 225 -3.59 8.18 -12.03
N ALA A 226 -3.68 6.87 -11.87
CA ALA A 226 -4.09 6.25 -10.60
C ALA A 226 -3.03 6.45 -9.51
N VAL A 227 -1.76 6.45 -9.92
CA VAL A 227 -0.63 6.85 -9.07
C VAL A 227 0.23 7.82 -9.86
N ASP A 228 0.16 9.08 -9.50
CA ASP A 228 1.03 10.11 -10.07
C ASP A 228 2.42 10.12 -9.39
N GLY A 229 3.31 10.95 -9.92
CA GLY A 229 4.66 11.07 -9.39
C GLY A 229 4.72 11.53 -7.92
N LEU A 230 3.78 12.40 -7.49
CA LEU A 230 3.74 12.91 -6.11
C LEU A 230 3.29 11.81 -5.14
N GLN A 231 2.26 11.05 -5.49
CA GLN A 231 1.79 9.93 -4.68
C GLN A 231 2.89 8.88 -4.51
N ALA A 232 3.55 8.49 -5.61
CA ALA A 232 4.66 7.55 -5.57
C ALA A 232 5.88 8.07 -4.81
N SER A 233 6.17 9.36 -4.89
CA SER A 233 7.24 10.01 -4.11
C SER A 233 6.96 9.99 -2.61
N ARG A 234 5.70 10.15 -2.17
CA ARG A 234 5.30 10.02 -0.76
C ARG A 234 5.51 8.59 -0.26
N ALA A 235 5.12 7.59 -1.06
CA ALA A 235 5.35 6.19 -0.71
C ALA A 235 6.84 5.86 -0.60
N LEU A 236 7.67 6.33 -1.53
CA LEU A 236 9.12 6.17 -1.49
C LEU A 236 9.72 6.84 -0.25
N ARG A 237 9.36 8.11 0.02
CA ARG A 237 9.87 8.84 1.19
C ARG A 237 9.54 8.13 2.50
N LEU A 238 8.31 7.62 2.65
CA LEU A 238 7.93 6.87 3.84
C LEU A 238 8.70 5.55 3.95
N ALA A 239 8.92 4.85 2.83
CA ALA A 239 9.74 3.65 2.80
C ALA A 239 11.19 3.94 3.25
N ASP A 240 11.81 4.99 2.75
CA ASP A 240 13.16 5.41 3.15
C ASP A 240 13.24 5.75 4.65
N LEU A 241 12.24 6.44 5.18
CA LEU A 241 12.17 6.77 6.61
C LEU A 241 12.01 5.51 7.48
N ILE A 242 11.22 4.55 7.05
CA ILE A 242 11.07 3.25 7.73
C ILE A 242 12.41 2.48 7.74
N GLU A 243 13.13 2.44 6.61
CA GLU A 243 14.46 1.81 6.54
C GLU A 243 15.44 2.47 7.51
N GLN A 244 15.51 3.79 7.50
CA GLN A 244 16.38 4.55 8.41
C GLN A 244 16.06 4.27 9.89
N ALA A 245 14.77 4.19 10.25
CA ALA A 245 14.35 3.88 11.62
C ALA A 245 14.74 2.47 12.06
N VAL A 246 14.68 1.49 11.14
CA VAL A 246 15.14 0.11 11.42
C VAL A 246 16.65 0.03 11.56
N GLU A 247 17.41 0.81 10.81
CA GLU A 247 18.86 0.87 10.91
C GLU A 247 19.37 1.63 12.15
N GLN A 248 18.53 2.50 12.73
CA GLN A 248 18.83 3.31 13.91
C GLN A 248 17.83 3.04 15.05
N PRO A 249 17.82 1.84 15.67
CA PRO A 249 16.75 1.39 16.57
C PRO A 249 16.58 2.16 17.87
N HIS A 250 17.40 3.16 18.16
CA HIS A 250 17.31 3.97 19.38
C HIS A 250 16.31 5.13 19.31
N GLN A 251 15.61 5.31 18.17
CA GLN A 251 14.54 6.33 18.02
C GLN A 251 13.19 5.62 17.90
N SER A 252 12.56 5.35 19.04
CA SER A 252 11.36 4.49 19.11
C SER A 252 10.06 5.11 18.56
N LEU A 253 9.97 6.41 18.41
CA LEU A 253 8.84 7.13 17.81
C LEU A 253 9.36 8.37 17.10
N GLN A 254 9.16 8.44 15.80
CA GLN A 254 9.50 9.62 15.01
C GLN A 254 8.23 10.38 14.66
N GLN A 255 8.16 11.65 15.10
CA GLN A 255 7.17 12.59 14.59
C GLN A 255 7.72 13.22 13.31
N LEU A 256 6.89 13.26 12.29
CA LEU A 256 7.25 13.92 11.05
C LEU A 256 7.21 15.44 11.26
N ASN A 257 8.32 16.11 10.99
CA ASN A 257 8.40 17.58 11.05
C ASN A 257 7.49 18.23 9.98
N THR A 258 7.20 17.51 8.93
CA THR A 258 6.24 17.89 7.88
C THR A 258 5.42 16.66 7.50
N PRO A 259 4.08 16.71 7.51
CA PRO A 259 3.22 15.61 7.10
C PRO A 259 3.52 15.17 5.66
N LEU A 260 3.41 13.86 5.39
CA LEU A 260 3.62 13.24 4.08
C LEU A 260 2.35 13.24 3.24
#